data_d07f68691f3d38ccff33d4ebdfc4f586
#
_entry.id   d07f68691f3d38ccff33d4ebdfc4f586
#
_cell.length_a   1.000
_cell.length_b   1.000
_cell.length_c   1.000
_cell.angle_alpha   90.00
_cell.angle_beta   90.00
_cell.angle_gamma   90.00
#
_symmetry.space_group_name_H-M   'P 1'
#
loop_
_entity.id
_entity.type
_entity.pdbx_description
1 polymer ?
#
loop_
_entity_poly.entity_id
_entity_poly.type
_entity_poly.pdbx_seq_one_letter_code
_entity_poly.pdbx_strand_id
1 'polypeptide(L)'
;MNKKETLLTKEGYEKLKKEYDTLVNIKRPVVIDTIQKTRAMGDLSENGGYQAAKEEQRFVDRRIGELEGMLKTAKIIEDRKNNDKVSLGSTVYLDSLNDDFKVSYELVGSAEADPSKKRISYESPLGKSLLGAKKGDIVVVSTPVGDTKYKILKIE
;
A
#
# COMPACT_ATOMS: atom_id res chain seq x y z
N MET A 1 14.50 5.82 -18.90
CA MET A 1 14.10 5.74 -17.49
C MET A 1 13.17 4.55 -17.30
N ASN A 2 13.59 3.61 -16.51
CA ASN A 2 12.72 2.48 -16.16
C ASN A 2 11.68 2.98 -15.17
N LYS A 3 10.44 3.14 -15.64
CA LYS A 3 9.32 3.39 -14.75
C LYS A 3 9.12 2.12 -13.93
N LYS A 4 9.24 2.25 -12.63
CA LYS A 4 8.98 1.16 -11.70
C LYS A 4 7.52 0.72 -11.85
N GLU A 5 7.29 -0.53 -12.23
CA GLU A 5 5.95 -1.10 -12.31
C GLU A 5 5.36 -1.21 -10.89
N THR A 6 4.10 -0.82 -10.75
CA THR A 6 3.36 -0.98 -9.50
C THR A 6 2.55 -2.27 -9.60
N LEU A 7 2.95 -3.28 -8.84
CA LEU A 7 2.25 -4.57 -8.82
C LEU A 7 1.06 -4.49 -7.85
N LEU A 8 -0.13 -4.72 -8.36
CA LEU A 8 -1.38 -4.64 -7.59
C LEU A 8 -2.25 -5.86 -7.83
N THR A 9 -2.98 -6.25 -6.81
CA THR A 9 -4.11 -7.16 -6.98
C THR A 9 -5.25 -6.40 -7.65
N LYS A 10 -6.22 -7.12 -8.22
CA LYS A 10 -7.41 -6.49 -8.80
C LYS A 10 -8.16 -5.65 -7.76
N GLU A 11 -8.31 -6.18 -6.54
CA GLU A 11 -8.96 -5.45 -5.44
C GLU A 11 -8.19 -4.18 -5.07
N GLY A 12 -6.88 -4.25 -4.98
CA GLY A 12 -6.03 -3.11 -4.69
C GLY A 12 -6.10 -2.04 -5.76
N TYR A 13 -6.12 -2.43 -7.03
CA TYR A 13 -6.29 -1.51 -8.15
C TYR A 13 -7.64 -0.78 -8.07
N GLU A 14 -8.72 -1.52 -7.87
CA GLU A 14 -10.07 -0.94 -7.75
C GLU A 14 -10.16 0.02 -6.55
N LYS A 15 -9.52 -0.31 -5.45
CA LYS A 15 -9.47 0.52 -4.24
C LYS A 15 -8.75 1.84 -4.48
N LEU A 16 -7.59 1.81 -5.13
CA LEU A 16 -6.84 3.01 -5.49
C LEU A 16 -7.58 3.87 -6.51
N LYS A 17 -8.22 3.26 -7.48
CA LYS A 17 -9.04 3.95 -8.47
C LYS A 17 -10.23 4.65 -7.83
N LYS A 18 -10.90 3.99 -6.89
CA LYS A 18 -12.00 4.59 -6.14
C LYS A 18 -11.54 5.77 -5.30
N GLU A 19 -10.40 5.65 -4.63
CA GLU A 19 -9.80 6.77 -3.89
C GLU A 19 -9.49 7.94 -4.81
N TYR A 20 -8.88 7.67 -5.96
CA TYR A 20 -8.58 8.68 -6.98
C TYR A 20 -9.84 9.40 -7.45
N ASP A 21 -10.88 8.66 -7.83
CA ASP A 21 -12.15 9.22 -8.29
C ASP A 21 -12.82 10.08 -7.21
N THR A 22 -12.76 9.64 -5.95
CA THR A 22 -13.29 10.40 -4.81
C THR A 22 -12.55 11.72 -4.61
N LEU A 23 -11.22 11.68 -4.68
CA LEU A 23 -10.40 12.89 -4.53
C LEU A 23 -10.64 13.89 -5.65
N VAL A 24 -10.67 13.43 -6.89
CA VAL A 24 -10.84 14.30 -8.07
C VAL A 24 -12.26 14.84 -8.19
N ASN A 25 -13.27 14.01 -7.98
CA ASN A 25 -14.66 14.36 -8.27
C ASN A 25 -15.43 14.93 -7.09
N ILE A 26 -15.01 14.64 -5.86
CA ILE A 26 -15.70 15.06 -4.65
C ILE A 26 -14.83 15.96 -3.77
N LYS A 27 -13.68 15.47 -3.32
CA LYS A 27 -12.85 16.19 -2.36
C LYS A 27 -12.23 17.47 -2.92
N ARG A 28 -11.60 17.39 -4.08
CA ARG A 28 -10.95 18.53 -4.72
C ARG A 28 -11.90 19.70 -5.01
N PRO A 29 -13.10 19.47 -5.59
CA PRO A 29 -14.06 20.55 -5.80
C PRO A 29 -14.51 21.24 -4.51
N VAL A 30 -14.70 20.46 -3.43
CA VAL A 30 -15.06 21.02 -2.12
C VAL A 30 -13.94 21.91 -1.58
N VAL A 31 -12.69 21.47 -1.67
CA VAL A 31 -11.53 22.26 -1.21
C VAL A 31 -11.40 23.56 -2.01
N ILE A 32 -11.56 23.49 -3.32
CA ILE A 32 -11.52 24.67 -4.21
C ILE A 32 -12.61 25.65 -3.83
N ASP A 33 -13.83 25.18 -3.60
CA ASP A 33 -14.95 26.01 -3.17
C ASP A 33 -14.66 26.68 -1.81
N THR A 34 -14.10 25.93 -0.88
CA THR A 34 -13.69 26.45 0.45
C THR A 34 -12.62 27.54 0.30
N ILE A 35 -11.66 27.38 -0.60
CA ILE A 35 -10.62 28.38 -0.87
C ILE A 35 -11.27 29.67 -1.38
N GLN A 36 -12.20 29.58 -2.33
CA GLN A 36 -12.89 30.74 -2.88
C GLN A 36 -13.71 31.47 -1.82
N LYS A 37 -14.45 30.74 -0.99
CA LYS A 37 -15.24 31.32 0.09
C LYS A 37 -14.38 32.00 1.16
N THR A 38 -13.32 31.35 1.58
CA THR A 38 -12.41 31.91 2.62
C THR A 38 -11.61 33.09 2.08
N ARG A 39 -11.24 33.06 0.80
CA ARG A 39 -10.57 34.18 0.13
C ARG A 39 -11.45 35.43 0.12
N ALA A 40 -12.75 35.30 -0.04
CA ALA A 40 -13.69 36.40 -0.05
C ALA A 40 -13.95 36.99 1.35
N MET A 41 -13.54 36.33 2.43
CA MET A 41 -13.84 36.70 3.80
C MET A 41 -12.86 37.71 4.43
N GLY A 42 -11.88 38.25 3.69
CA GLY A 42 -11.02 39.28 4.22
C GLY A 42 -9.52 39.15 3.93
N ASP A 43 -8.67 39.67 4.83
CA ASP A 43 -7.24 39.72 4.65
C ASP A 43 -6.63 38.30 4.66
N LEU A 44 -6.01 37.92 3.54
CA LEU A 44 -5.41 36.62 3.34
C LEU A 44 -4.23 36.30 4.27
N SER A 45 -3.54 37.34 4.75
CA SER A 45 -2.38 37.17 5.63
C SER A 45 -2.74 36.67 7.03
N GLU A 46 -3.96 36.96 7.49
CA GLU A 46 -4.48 36.61 8.81
C GLU A 46 -5.65 35.62 8.76
N ASN A 47 -6.00 35.13 7.57
CA ASN A 47 -7.14 34.22 7.38
C ASN A 47 -6.74 32.78 7.61
N GLY A 48 -6.92 32.26 8.84
CA GLY A 48 -6.62 30.88 9.19
C GLY A 48 -7.39 29.84 8.37
N GLY A 49 -8.65 30.15 8.04
CA GLY A 49 -9.47 29.28 7.18
C GLY A 49 -8.92 29.16 5.76
N TYR A 50 -8.45 30.27 5.20
CA TYR A 50 -7.80 30.28 3.88
C TYR A 50 -6.51 29.49 3.90
N GLN A 51 -5.66 29.70 4.91
CA GLN A 51 -4.39 28.98 5.05
C GLN A 51 -4.62 27.46 5.18
N ALA A 52 -5.57 27.05 6.01
CA ALA A 52 -5.92 25.65 6.21
C ALA A 52 -6.44 25.03 4.90
N ALA A 53 -7.30 25.73 4.15
CA ALA A 53 -7.84 25.26 2.88
C ALA A 53 -6.75 25.11 1.82
N LYS A 54 -5.79 26.03 1.75
CA LYS A 54 -4.64 25.96 0.84
C LYS A 54 -3.73 24.77 1.17
N GLU A 55 -3.52 24.50 2.43
CA GLU A 55 -2.72 23.36 2.88
C GLU A 55 -3.43 22.04 2.54
N GLU A 56 -4.73 21.96 2.75
CA GLU A 56 -5.54 20.82 2.35
C GLU A 56 -5.50 20.60 0.85
N GLN A 57 -5.54 21.66 0.04
CA GLN A 57 -5.40 21.58 -1.41
C GLN A 57 -4.07 20.93 -1.81
N ARG A 58 -2.97 21.36 -1.18
CA ARG A 58 -1.64 20.77 -1.45
C ARG A 58 -1.62 19.29 -1.13
N PHE A 59 -2.22 18.89 -0.02
CA PHE A 59 -2.31 17.50 0.38
C PHE A 59 -3.11 16.67 -0.62
N VAL A 60 -4.29 17.16 -1.01
CA VAL A 60 -5.18 16.49 -1.98
C VAL A 60 -4.48 16.36 -3.34
N ASP A 61 -3.88 17.45 -3.84
CA ASP A 61 -3.18 17.44 -5.14
C ASP A 61 -1.99 16.50 -5.13
N ARG A 62 -1.24 16.45 -4.04
CA ARG A 62 -0.13 15.50 -3.88
C ARG A 62 -0.62 14.06 -3.94
N ARG A 63 -1.68 13.74 -3.21
CA ARG A 63 -2.23 12.38 -3.19
C ARG A 63 -2.78 11.98 -4.55
N ILE A 64 -3.46 12.90 -5.24
CA ILE A 64 -3.92 12.67 -6.62
C ILE A 64 -2.74 12.34 -7.53
N GLY A 65 -1.65 13.10 -7.45
CA GLY A 65 -0.45 12.83 -8.25
C GLY A 65 0.18 11.47 -7.95
N GLU A 66 0.25 11.08 -6.69
CA GLU A 66 0.73 9.75 -6.28
C GLU A 66 -0.14 8.64 -6.86
N LEU A 67 -1.46 8.78 -6.75
CA LEU A 67 -2.42 7.80 -7.28
C LEU A 67 -2.36 7.72 -8.80
N GLU A 68 -2.26 8.86 -9.50
CA GLU A 68 -2.08 8.87 -10.96
C GLU A 68 -0.83 8.10 -11.37
N GLY A 69 0.28 8.31 -10.68
CA GLY A 69 1.53 7.58 -10.93
C GLY A 69 1.37 6.08 -10.72
N MET A 70 0.76 5.68 -9.61
CA MET A 70 0.54 4.26 -9.30
C MET A 70 -0.42 3.60 -10.30
N LEU A 71 -1.52 4.25 -10.64
CA LEU A 71 -2.51 3.70 -11.59
C LEU A 71 -1.95 3.61 -13.01
N LYS A 72 -1.11 4.56 -13.39
CA LYS A 72 -0.49 4.61 -14.72
C LYS A 72 0.54 3.50 -14.93
N THR A 73 1.25 3.13 -13.86
CA THR A 73 2.27 2.07 -13.88
C THR A 73 1.75 0.75 -13.32
N ALA A 74 0.46 0.67 -13.03
CA ALA A 74 -0.13 -0.51 -12.41
C ALA A 74 -0.10 -1.71 -13.35
N LYS A 75 0.35 -2.84 -12.80
CA LYS A 75 0.25 -4.14 -13.41
C LYS A 75 -0.61 -5.00 -12.50
N ILE A 76 -1.77 -5.38 -13.00
CA ILE A 76 -2.67 -6.25 -12.26
C ILE A 76 -2.16 -7.67 -12.36
N ILE A 77 -1.92 -8.27 -11.21
CA ILE A 77 -1.51 -9.66 -11.12
C ILE A 77 -2.78 -10.49 -10.98
N GLU A 78 -3.02 -11.35 -11.96
CA GLU A 78 -4.09 -12.30 -11.87
C GLU A 78 -3.86 -13.23 -10.68
N ASP A 79 -4.92 -13.41 -9.90
CA ASP A 79 -4.95 -14.32 -8.78
C ASP A 79 -4.89 -15.76 -9.31
N ARG A 80 -3.72 -16.15 -9.78
CA ARG A 80 -3.45 -17.55 -10.07
C ARG A 80 -3.24 -18.22 -8.73
N LYS A 81 -4.25 -18.94 -8.27
CA LYS A 81 -4.15 -19.81 -7.12
C LYS A 81 -3.18 -20.97 -7.40
N ASN A 82 -1.92 -20.63 -7.55
CA ASN A 82 -0.88 -21.61 -7.55
C ASN A 82 -0.35 -21.70 -6.12
N ASN A 83 -0.90 -22.62 -5.35
CA ASN A 83 -0.52 -22.84 -3.95
C ASN A 83 0.86 -23.51 -3.81
N ASP A 84 1.57 -23.73 -4.91
CA ASP A 84 2.90 -24.35 -4.89
C ASP A 84 4.00 -23.35 -4.48
N LYS A 85 3.82 -22.08 -4.82
CA LYS A 85 4.78 -21.02 -4.51
C LYS A 85 4.08 -19.78 -3.97
N VAL A 86 4.77 -19.06 -3.09
CA VAL A 86 4.29 -17.77 -2.61
C VAL A 86 4.31 -16.76 -3.76
N SER A 87 3.16 -16.17 -4.03
CA SER A 87 2.99 -15.12 -5.03
C SER A 87 2.21 -13.95 -4.43
N LEU A 88 2.09 -12.86 -5.17
CA LEU A 88 1.24 -11.76 -4.74
C LEU A 88 -0.20 -12.24 -4.58
N GLY A 89 -0.84 -11.82 -3.48
CA GLY A 89 -2.19 -12.27 -3.11
C GLY A 89 -2.21 -13.56 -2.28
N SER A 90 -1.08 -14.25 -2.14
CA SER A 90 -0.99 -15.46 -1.32
C SER A 90 -1.05 -15.12 0.16
N THR A 91 -1.77 -15.94 0.92
CA THR A 91 -1.69 -15.94 2.39
C THR A 91 -0.73 -17.03 2.83
N VAL A 92 0.29 -16.65 3.56
CA VAL A 92 1.36 -17.55 3.99
C VAL A 92 1.28 -17.78 5.49
N TYR A 93 1.18 -19.03 5.89
CA TYR A 93 1.20 -19.43 7.31
C TYR A 93 2.63 -19.78 7.70
N LEU A 94 3.15 -19.10 8.70
CA LEU A 94 4.54 -19.17 9.13
C LEU A 94 4.68 -19.66 10.57
N ASP A 95 5.72 -20.43 10.82
CA ASP A 95 6.17 -20.81 12.16
C ASP A 95 7.48 -20.10 12.42
N SER A 96 7.52 -19.23 13.44
CA SER A 96 8.76 -18.57 13.85
C SER A 96 9.62 -19.56 14.62
N LEU A 97 10.79 -19.86 14.08
CA LEU A 97 11.71 -20.81 14.71
C LEU A 97 12.48 -20.21 15.88
N ASN A 98 12.55 -18.88 15.98
CA ASN A 98 13.26 -18.17 17.03
C ASN A 98 12.40 -17.93 18.27
N ASP A 99 11.11 -17.61 18.06
CA ASP A 99 10.22 -17.12 19.11
C ASP A 99 9.04 -18.05 19.43
N ASP A 100 9.00 -19.20 18.78
CA ASP A 100 7.99 -20.26 19.00
C ASP A 100 6.54 -19.76 18.90
N PHE A 101 6.24 -18.97 17.87
CA PHE A 101 4.88 -18.53 17.57
C PHE A 101 4.55 -18.75 16.10
N LYS A 102 3.25 -18.88 15.83
CA LYS A 102 2.71 -19.01 14.46
C LYS A 102 1.99 -17.74 14.06
N VAL A 103 2.18 -17.32 12.82
CA VAL A 103 1.58 -16.11 12.28
C VAL A 103 1.24 -16.32 10.81
N SER A 104 0.24 -15.61 10.31
CA SER A 104 -0.08 -15.60 8.88
C SER A 104 0.00 -14.18 8.33
N TYR A 105 0.48 -14.06 7.10
CA TYR A 105 0.55 -12.80 6.38
C TYR A 105 0.03 -12.97 4.97
N GLU A 106 -0.68 -11.95 4.48
CA GLU A 106 -1.04 -11.83 3.07
C GLU A 106 0.03 -10.98 2.37
N LEU A 107 0.57 -11.48 1.28
CA LEU A 107 1.58 -10.78 0.49
C LEU A 107 0.90 -9.89 -0.55
N VAL A 108 1.11 -8.59 -0.45
CA VAL A 108 0.44 -7.59 -1.30
C VAL A 108 1.44 -6.62 -1.92
N GLY A 109 0.96 -5.77 -2.83
CA GLY A 109 1.74 -4.65 -3.35
C GLY A 109 2.03 -3.60 -2.27
N SER A 110 3.07 -2.80 -2.46
CA SER A 110 3.49 -1.80 -1.47
C SER A 110 2.39 -0.79 -1.14
N ALA A 111 1.55 -0.44 -2.11
CA ALA A 111 0.43 0.47 -1.91
C ALA A 111 -0.70 -0.11 -1.05
N GLU A 112 -0.79 -1.44 -0.95
CA GLU A 112 -1.83 -2.15 -0.22
C GLU A 112 -1.37 -2.63 1.16
N ALA A 113 -0.10 -2.44 1.50
CA ALA A 113 0.46 -2.94 2.74
C ALA A 113 -0.19 -2.30 3.96
N ASP A 114 -0.62 -3.13 4.90
CA ASP A 114 -1.20 -2.71 6.17
C ASP A 114 -0.83 -3.74 7.25
N PRO A 115 0.26 -3.51 8.00
CA PRO A 115 0.71 -4.45 9.02
C PRO A 115 -0.35 -4.75 10.10
N SER A 116 -1.25 -3.80 10.39
CA SER A 116 -2.31 -3.99 11.37
C SER A 116 -3.33 -5.05 10.92
N LYS A 117 -3.47 -5.25 9.61
CA LYS A 117 -4.34 -6.28 9.01
C LYS A 117 -3.53 -7.48 8.53
N LYS A 118 -2.28 -7.61 8.93
CA LYS A 118 -1.35 -8.66 8.53
C LYS A 118 -1.14 -8.74 7.02
N ARG A 119 -1.16 -7.60 6.34
CA ARG A 119 -0.87 -7.45 4.92
C ARG A 119 0.51 -6.82 4.77
N ILE A 120 1.44 -7.59 4.25
CA ILE A 120 2.83 -7.16 4.10
C ILE A 120 3.18 -6.93 2.63
N SER A 121 4.02 -5.94 2.39
CA SER A 121 4.53 -5.64 1.05
C SER A 121 5.52 -6.72 0.57
N TYR A 122 5.42 -7.10 -0.70
CA TYR A 122 6.44 -7.96 -1.33
C TYR A 122 7.83 -7.29 -1.35
N GLU A 123 7.90 -5.98 -1.19
CA GLU A 123 9.16 -5.22 -1.11
C GLU A 123 9.72 -5.15 0.31
N SER A 124 8.95 -5.52 1.33
CA SER A 124 9.44 -5.59 2.71
C SER A 124 10.48 -6.71 2.88
N PRO A 125 11.36 -6.66 3.89
CA PRO A 125 12.35 -7.71 4.10
C PRO A 125 11.72 -9.11 4.20
N LEU A 126 10.63 -9.25 4.96
CA LEU A 126 9.92 -10.53 5.07
C LEU A 126 9.26 -10.91 3.74
N GLY A 127 8.59 -9.96 3.08
CA GLY A 127 7.93 -10.20 1.80
C GLY A 127 8.90 -10.64 0.70
N LYS A 128 10.07 -10.02 0.62
CA LYS A 128 11.12 -10.44 -0.33
C LYS A 128 11.60 -11.85 -0.07
N SER A 129 11.74 -12.23 1.19
CA SER A 129 12.18 -13.58 1.57
C SER A 129 11.12 -14.63 1.26
N LEU A 130 9.84 -14.28 1.34
CA LEU A 130 8.73 -15.19 1.11
C LEU A 130 8.43 -15.38 -0.37
N LEU A 131 8.57 -14.34 -1.18
CA LEU A 131 8.19 -14.38 -2.60
C LEU A 131 8.95 -15.49 -3.35
N GLY A 132 8.21 -16.40 -3.97
CA GLY A 132 8.79 -17.52 -4.70
C GLY A 132 9.15 -18.72 -3.85
N ALA A 133 9.01 -18.65 -2.53
CA ALA A 133 9.26 -19.76 -1.62
C ALA A 133 8.13 -20.80 -1.67
N LYS A 134 8.42 -22.01 -1.23
CA LYS A 134 7.49 -23.15 -1.26
C LYS A 134 7.13 -23.59 0.15
N LYS A 135 6.03 -24.32 0.26
CA LYS A 135 5.63 -24.98 1.51
C LYS A 135 6.80 -25.86 2.03
N GLY A 136 7.09 -25.71 3.31
CA GLY A 136 8.18 -26.43 3.98
C GLY A 136 9.53 -25.73 3.93
N ASP A 137 9.68 -24.68 3.12
CA ASP A 137 10.91 -23.90 3.07
C ASP A 137 11.12 -23.09 4.35
N ILE A 138 12.39 -22.91 4.71
CA ILE A 138 12.79 -22.03 5.79
C ILE A 138 13.36 -20.76 5.16
N VAL A 139 12.77 -19.62 5.52
CA VAL A 139 13.23 -18.31 5.05
C VAL A 139 13.90 -17.56 6.19
N VAL A 140 14.98 -16.85 5.88
CA VAL A 140 15.73 -16.04 6.83
C VAL A 140 15.48 -14.58 6.52
N VAL A 141 15.05 -13.83 7.54
CA VAL A 141 14.80 -12.40 7.44
C VAL A 141 15.83 -11.67 8.28
N SER A 142 16.65 -10.83 7.65
CA SER A 142 17.58 -9.95 8.34
C SER A 142 16.85 -8.77 8.93
N THR A 143 16.99 -8.58 10.25
CA THR A 143 16.45 -7.43 10.96
C THR A 143 17.56 -6.69 11.70
N PRO A 144 17.38 -5.43 12.12
CA PRO A 144 18.38 -4.70 12.90
C PRO A 144 18.78 -5.36 14.22
N VAL A 145 17.91 -6.26 14.75
CA VAL A 145 18.17 -6.97 15.99
C VAL A 145 18.69 -8.41 15.77
N GLY A 146 18.92 -8.80 14.53
CA GLY A 146 19.42 -10.13 14.17
C GLY A 146 18.55 -10.82 13.12
N ASP A 147 18.93 -12.03 12.75
CA ASP A 147 18.20 -12.83 11.76
C ASP A 147 17.07 -13.60 12.42
N THR A 148 15.89 -13.56 11.79
CA THR A 148 14.73 -14.34 12.21
C THR A 148 14.44 -15.39 11.14
N LYS A 149 14.19 -16.62 11.57
CA LYS A 149 13.90 -17.76 10.69
C LYS A 149 12.42 -18.13 10.78
N TYR A 150 11.80 -18.30 9.64
CA TYR A 150 10.41 -18.75 9.54
C TYR A 150 10.30 -19.97 8.64
N LYS A 151 9.50 -20.94 9.07
CA LYS A 151 9.14 -22.10 8.25
C LYS A 151 7.77 -21.88 7.64
N ILE A 152 7.64 -22.11 6.35
CA ILE A 152 6.37 -22.01 5.65
C ILE A 152 5.55 -23.27 5.90
N LEU A 153 4.44 -23.11 6.62
CA LEU A 153 3.56 -24.23 6.99
C LEU A 153 2.52 -24.50 5.90
N LYS A 154 1.97 -23.44 5.31
CA LYS A 154 0.89 -23.52 4.33
C LYS A 154 0.85 -22.26 3.47
N ILE A 155 0.45 -22.41 2.23
CA ILE A 155 0.22 -21.31 1.27
C ILE A 155 -1.23 -21.42 0.78
N GLU A 156 -2.00 -20.32 0.91
CA GLU A 156 -3.37 -20.20 0.38
C GLU A 156 -3.49 -19.12 -0.68
#